data_ba43d8c8b4e4334c80ad15894817d96d
#
_entry.id   ba43d8c8b4e4334c80ad15894817d96d
#
_cell.length_a   1.000
_cell.length_b   1.000
_cell.length_c   1.000
_cell.angle_alpha   90.00
_cell.angle_beta   90.00
_cell.angle_gamma   90.00
#
_symmetry.space_group_name_H-M   'P 1'
#
loop_
_entity.id
_entity.type
_entity.pdbx_description
1 polymer ?
#
loop_
_entity_poly.entity_id
_entity_poly.type
_entity_poly.pdbx_seq_one_letter_code
_entity_poly.pdbx_strand_id
1 'polypeptide(L)'
;MINVKKLILGTAAYTICTFSLAVVWHIFLFSERYESFGYFEGEPDFLLGLLTIVLQGVLLSTLFPMLKAEGTSFRRGIRFAFITGAFFWTSHVLAFVAKQKVPGVSAFIWMETAYLLLQFGLFGLIIGVIYRGETQTESQPDPGDKDGDTQNQPDG
;
A
#
# COMPACT_ATOMS: atom_id res chain seq x y z
N MET A 1 3.19 -17.81 8.79
CA MET A 1 2.01 -18.20 7.97
C MET A 1 1.11 -16.99 7.78
N ILE A 2 0.54 -16.81 6.58
CA ILE A 2 -0.37 -15.69 6.29
C ILE A 2 -1.71 -15.94 7.02
N ASN A 3 -2.18 -14.94 7.77
CA ASN A 3 -3.48 -15.00 8.41
C ASN A 3 -4.58 -14.71 7.39
N VAL A 4 -5.30 -15.75 6.96
CA VAL A 4 -6.33 -15.68 5.90
C VAL A 4 -7.44 -14.68 6.23
N LYS A 5 -7.88 -14.57 7.50
CA LYS A 5 -8.90 -13.60 7.89
C LYS A 5 -8.42 -12.16 7.66
N LYS A 6 -7.18 -11.85 8.04
CA LYS A 6 -6.60 -10.52 7.82
C LYS A 6 -6.34 -10.23 6.35
N LEU A 7 -5.96 -11.25 5.57
CA LEU A 7 -5.84 -11.14 4.11
C LEU A 7 -7.19 -10.74 3.48
N ILE A 8 -8.26 -11.45 3.82
CA ILE A 8 -9.60 -11.16 3.30
C ILE A 8 -10.06 -9.77 3.72
N LEU A 9 -9.89 -9.41 5.01
CA LEU A 9 -10.26 -8.08 5.50
C LEU A 9 -9.47 -6.96 4.84
N GLY A 10 -8.17 -7.14 4.66
CA GLY A 10 -7.32 -6.17 3.98
C GLY A 10 -7.69 -5.99 2.51
N THR A 11 -7.95 -7.11 1.81
CA THR A 11 -8.41 -7.09 0.41
C THR A 11 -9.76 -6.38 0.28
N ALA A 12 -10.73 -6.73 1.13
CA ALA A 12 -12.05 -6.10 1.12
C ALA A 12 -11.95 -4.59 1.43
N ALA A 13 -11.17 -4.23 2.44
CA ALA A 13 -10.96 -2.83 2.80
C ALA A 13 -10.33 -2.03 1.66
N TYR A 14 -9.26 -2.56 1.02
CA TYR A 14 -8.65 -1.92 -0.14
C TYR A 14 -9.66 -1.76 -1.28
N THR A 15 -10.36 -2.84 -1.62
CA THR A 15 -11.32 -2.84 -2.73
C THR A 15 -12.43 -1.82 -2.51
N ILE A 16 -13.07 -1.84 -1.35
CA ILE A 16 -14.18 -0.93 -1.06
C ILE A 16 -13.70 0.52 -1.05
N CYS A 17 -12.63 0.83 -0.33
CA CYS A 17 -12.12 2.20 -0.24
C CYS A 17 -11.62 2.71 -1.60
N THR A 18 -10.83 1.92 -2.32
CA THR A 18 -10.26 2.34 -3.61
C THR A 18 -11.33 2.50 -4.67
N PHE A 19 -12.25 1.54 -4.80
CA PHE A 19 -13.30 1.61 -5.80
C PHE A 19 -14.24 2.80 -5.54
N SER A 20 -14.68 2.96 -4.29
CA SER A 20 -15.55 4.10 -3.92
C SER A 20 -14.84 5.43 -4.15
N LEU A 21 -13.58 5.55 -3.74
CA LEU A 21 -12.79 6.75 -3.96
C LEU A 21 -12.57 7.04 -5.45
N ALA A 22 -12.28 6.01 -6.26
CA ALA A 22 -12.08 6.15 -7.70
C ALA A 22 -13.35 6.69 -8.38
N VAL A 23 -14.52 6.09 -8.08
CA VAL A 23 -15.79 6.52 -8.64
C VAL A 23 -16.12 7.96 -8.22
N VAL A 24 -15.98 8.27 -6.93
CA VAL A 24 -16.27 9.63 -6.43
C VAL A 24 -15.31 10.65 -7.04
N TRP A 25 -14.02 10.35 -7.10
CA TRP A 25 -13.00 11.27 -7.58
C TRP A 25 -13.09 11.51 -9.10
N HIS A 26 -13.04 10.42 -9.88
CA HIS A 26 -12.92 10.53 -11.34
C HIS A 26 -14.26 10.80 -12.05
N ILE A 27 -15.38 10.31 -11.49
CA ILE A 27 -16.66 10.35 -12.17
C ILE A 27 -17.56 11.44 -11.61
N PHE A 28 -17.62 11.60 -10.26
CA PHE A 28 -18.54 12.59 -9.67
C PHE A 28 -17.90 13.96 -9.47
N LEU A 29 -16.64 14.03 -8.96
CA LEU A 29 -16.05 15.31 -8.60
C LEU A 29 -15.31 15.98 -9.75
N PHE A 30 -14.60 15.21 -10.55
CA PHE A 30 -13.66 15.75 -11.53
C PHE A 30 -13.80 15.17 -12.94
N SER A 31 -14.97 14.62 -13.32
CA SER A 31 -15.20 14.00 -14.63
C SER A 31 -14.79 14.89 -15.80
N GLU A 32 -15.30 16.13 -15.86
CA GLU A 32 -14.97 17.08 -16.92
C GLU A 32 -13.45 17.35 -17.03
N ARG A 33 -12.77 17.36 -15.88
CA ARG A 33 -11.34 17.57 -15.83
C ARG A 33 -10.58 16.38 -16.39
N TYR A 34 -10.99 15.15 -16.04
CA TYR A 34 -10.38 13.94 -16.56
C TYR A 34 -10.67 13.72 -18.05
N GLU A 35 -11.85 14.09 -18.52
CA GLU A 35 -12.17 14.16 -19.96
C GLU A 35 -11.25 15.15 -20.68
N SER A 36 -11.02 16.35 -20.12
CA SER A 36 -10.11 17.35 -20.70
C SER A 36 -8.65 16.90 -20.77
N PHE A 37 -8.24 15.93 -19.97
CA PHE A 37 -6.92 15.31 -20.01
C PHE A 37 -6.81 14.17 -21.04
N GLY A 38 -7.93 13.75 -21.65
CA GLY A 38 -7.98 12.56 -22.50
C GLY A 38 -7.78 11.26 -21.72
N TYR A 39 -8.17 11.27 -20.41
CA TYR A 39 -7.97 10.10 -19.54
C TYR A 39 -8.94 8.97 -19.89
N PHE A 40 -10.15 9.31 -20.28
CA PHE A 40 -11.17 8.37 -20.72
C PHE A 40 -11.31 8.43 -22.27
N GLU A 41 -10.71 7.47 -22.94
CA GLU A 41 -10.98 7.23 -24.36
C GLU A 41 -12.02 6.11 -24.47
N GLY A 42 -13.31 6.48 -24.55
CA GLY A 42 -14.44 5.54 -24.60
C GLY A 42 -15.09 5.28 -23.25
N GLU A 43 -15.94 4.26 -23.20
CA GLU A 43 -16.65 3.88 -21.97
C GLU A 43 -15.73 3.09 -21.03
N PRO A 44 -15.62 3.47 -19.73
CA PRO A 44 -14.80 2.74 -18.77
C PRO A 44 -15.33 1.32 -18.54
N ASP A 45 -14.45 0.33 -18.60
CA ASP A 45 -14.77 -1.04 -18.20
C ASP A 45 -14.70 -1.19 -16.67
N PHE A 46 -15.83 -1.00 -16.02
CA PHE A 46 -15.94 -1.09 -14.56
C PHE A 46 -15.63 -2.47 -14.02
N LEU A 47 -15.92 -3.55 -14.78
CA LEU A 47 -15.66 -4.91 -14.33
C LEU A 47 -14.16 -5.20 -14.31
N LEU A 48 -13.46 -4.81 -15.35
CA LEU A 48 -12.00 -4.94 -15.43
C LEU A 48 -11.33 -4.05 -14.37
N GLY A 49 -11.84 -2.83 -14.17
CA GLY A 49 -11.37 -1.93 -13.11
C GLY A 49 -11.53 -2.53 -11.72
N LEU A 50 -12.71 -3.10 -11.41
CA LEU A 50 -12.97 -3.77 -10.15
C LEU A 50 -12.06 -4.99 -9.95
N LEU A 51 -11.91 -5.83 -10.97
CA LEU A 51 -11.01 -7.00 -10.93
C LEU A 51 -9.57 -6.56 -10.63
N THR A 52 -9.10 -5.50 -11.28
CA THR A 52 -7.76 -4.94 -11.05
C THR A 52 -7.58 -4.52 -9.60
N ILE A 53 -8.55 -3.80 -9.02
CA ILE A 53 -8.51 -3.34 -7.63
C ILE A 53 -8.53 -4.53 -6.66
N VAL A 54 -9.34 -5.57 -6.92
CA VAL A 54 -9.35 -6.80 -6.09
C VAL A 54 -7.99 -7.48 -6.11
N LEU A 55 -7.39 -7.66 -7.29
CA LEU A 55 -6.06 -8.26 -7.41
C LEU A 55 -4.99 -7.44 -6.69
N GLN A 56 -5.01 -6.12 -6.81
CA GLN A 56 -4.15 -5.21 -6.06
C GLN A 56 -4.36 -5.38 -4.55
N GLY A 57 -5.60 -5.45 -4.09
CA GLY A 57 -5.94 -5.65 -2.69
C GLY A 57 -5.38 -6.96 -2.14
N VAL A 58 -5.48 -8.07 -2.90
CA VAL A 58 -4.88 -9.36 -2.54
C VAL A 58 -3.36 -9.24 -2.42
N LEU A 59 -2.71 -8.66 -3.42
CA LEU A 59 -1.25 -8.50 -3.44
C LEU A 59 -0.77 -7.63 -2.27
N LEU A 60 -1.37 -6.46 -2.07
CA LEU A 60 -0.97 -5.53 -1.00
C LEU A 60 -1.21 -6.12 0.38
N SER A 61 -2.34 -6.81 0.60
CA SER A 61 -2.65 -7.46 1.87
C SER A 61 -1.76 -8.68 2.14
N THR A 62 -1.22 -9.31 1.10
CA THR A 62 -0.22 -10.38 1.21
C THR A 62 1.15 -9.81 1.53
N LEU A 63 1.54 -8.72 0.88
CA LEU A 63 2.85 -8.10 1.04
C LEU A 63 3.03 -7.43 2.41
N PHE A 64 1.97 -6.84 2.96
CA PHE A 64 2.05 -6.10 4.23
C PHE A 64 2.68 -6.89 5.39
N PRO A 65 2.22 -8.11 5.72
CA PRO A 65 2.82 -8.91 6.79
C PRO A 65 4.22 -9.45 6.46
N MET A 66 4.60 -9.50 5.17
CA MET A 66 5.94 -9.94 4.76
C MET A 66 7.01 -8.88 5.00
N LEU A 67 6.61 -7.61 5.03
CA LEU A 67 7.52 -6.51 5.35
C LEU A 67 7.76 -6.47 6.86
N LYS A 68 8.93 -6.98 7.27
CA LYS A 68 9.44 -6.89 8.63
C LYS A 68 9.85 -5.44 8.93
N ALA A 69 8.91 -4.61 9.34
CA ALA A 69 9.19 -3.24 9.71
C ALA A 69 8.97 -3.06 11.22
N GLU A 70 9.96 -2.52 11.90
CA GLU A 70 9.89 -2.18 13.33
C GLU A 70 8.87 -1.07 13.60
N GLY A 71 8.32 -1.08 14.79
CA GLY A 71 7.43 -0.05 15.29
C GLY A 71 5.97 -0.47 15.43
N THR A 72 5.12 0.49 15.79
CA THR A 72 3.69 0.26 15.95
C THR A 72 3.03 -0.12 14.61
N SER A 73 1.96 -0.91 14.66
CA SER A 73 1.21 -1.32 13.47
C SER A 73 0.77 -0.13 12.60
N PHE A 74 0.44 1.00 13.24
CA PHE A 74 0.12 2.25 12.55
C PHE A 74 1.31 2.79 11.75
N ARG A 75 2.50 2.89 12.37
CA ARG A 75 3.72 3.37 11.68
C ARG A 75 4.10 2.44 10.54
N ARG A 76 3.95 1.13 10.73
CA ARG A 76 4.14 0.13 9.66
C ARG A 76 3.19 0.35 8.50
N GLY A 77 1.88 0.58 8.78
CA GLY A 77 0.87 0.87 7.76
C GLY A 77 1.20 2.11 6.95
N ILE A 78 1.59 3.20 7.59
CA ILE A 78 1.98 4.45 6.91
C ILE A 78 3.24 4.25 6.05
N ARG A 79 4.28 3.58 6.56
CA ARG A 79 5.49 3.29 5.77
C ARG A 79 5.19 2.43 4.54
N PHE A 80 4.35 1.41 4.73
CA PHE A 80 3.89 0.55 3.64
C PHE A 80 3.13 1.36 2.58
N ALA A 81 2.17 2.18 3.01
CA ALA A 81 1.40 3.05 2.13
C ALA A 81 2.30 4.01 1.34
N PHE A 82 3.31 4.59 1.98
CA PHE A 82 4.25 5.48 1.31
C PHE A 82 5.05 4.75 0.22
N ILE A 83 5.61 3.58 0.52
CA ILE A 83 6.42 2.81 -0.44
C ILE A 83 5.56 2.33 -1.61
N THR A 84 4.40 1.73 -1.31
CA THR A 84 3.50 1.22 -2.36
C THR A 84 2.86 2.35 -3.15
N GLY A 85 2.45 3.42 -2.48
CA GLY A 85 1.92 4.62 -3.13
C GLY A 85 2.93 5.28 -4.06
N ALA A 86 4.21 5.40 -3.66
CA ALA A 86 5.27 5.91 -4.52
C ALA A 86 5.50 5.02 -5.74
N PHE A 87 5.47 3.69 -5.57
CA PHE A 87 5.56 2.75 -6.69
C PHE A 87 4.37 2.93 -7.66
N PHE A 88 3.15 3.00 -7.12
CA PHE A 88 1.96 3.24 -7.95
C PHE A 88 1.99 4.60 -8.63
N TRP A 89 2.47 5.63 -7.95
CA TRP A 89 2.63 6.96 -8.54
C TRP A 89 3.54 6.94 -9.77
N THR A 90 4.70 6.27 -9.69
CA THR A 90 5.60 6.15 -10.84
C THR A 90 5.00 5.35 -11.99
N SER A 91 4.34 4.22 -11.67
CA SER A 91 3.81 3.29 -12.68
C SER A 91 2.47 3.74 -13.27
N HIS A 92 1.68 4.50 -12.52
CA HIS A 92 0.37 4.99 -12.96
C HIS A 92 0.47 6.42 -13.51
N VAL A 93 1.00 7.37 -12.74
CA VAL A 93 1.02 8.79 -13.12
C VAL A 93 2.12 9.08 -14.13
N LEU A 94 3.38 8.82 -13.79
CA LEU A 94 4.50 9.15 -14.69
C LEU A 94 4.49 8.30 -15.95
N ALA A 95 4.18 7.01 -15.84
CA ALA A 95 4.10 6.15 -17.01
C ALA A 95 2.94 6.51 -17.95
N PHE A 96 1.82 7.00 -17.42
CA PHE A 96 0.72 7.51 -18.24
C PHE A 96 1.17 8.76 -19.01
N VAL A 97 1.70 9.77 -18.34
CA VAL A 97 2.18 11.01 -18.96
C VAL A 97 3.31 10.76 -19.98
N ALA A 98 4.14 9.75 -19.73
CA ALA A 98 5.20 9.38 -20.68
C ALA A 98 4.68 8.75 -21.98
N LYS A 99 3.49 8.12 -21.94
CA LYS A 99 2.91 7.39 -23.07
C LYS A 99 1.83 8.19 -23.81
N GLN A 100 1.16 9.09 -23.13
CA GLN A 100 0.01 9.84 -23.64
C GLN A 100 0.32 11.35 -23.73
N LYS A 101 -0.22 11.99 -24.75
CA LYS A 101 -0.20 13.46 -24.83
C LYS A 101 -1.31 14.02 -23.94
N VAL A 102 -0.97 14.37 -22.73
CA VAL A 102 -1.92 14.90 -21.75
C VAL A 102 -1.96 16.42 -21.82
N PRO A 103 -3.09 17.04 -22.16
CA PRO A 103 -3.25 18.50 -22.04
C PRO A 103 -3.13 18.90 -20.56
N GLY A 104 -2.28 19.88 -20.24
CA GLY A 104 -2.12 20.34 -18.87
C GLY A 104 -1.45 19.32 -17.93
N VAL A 105 -0.35 18.71 -18.39
CA VAL A 105 0.45 17.68 -17.67
C VAL A 105 0.62 17.97 -16.18
N SER A 106 0.97 19.21 -15.80
CA SER A 106 1.17 19.57 -14.38
C SER A 106 -0.11 19.43 -13.57
N ALA A 107 -1.25 19.85 -14.11
CA ALA A 107 -2.54 19.73 -13.42
C ALA A 107 -2.94 18.27 -13.24
N PHE A 108 -2.74 17.43 -14.26
CA PHE A 108 -2.96 16.00 -14.19
C PHE A 108 -2.09 15.35 -13.10
N ILE A 109 -0.78 15.62 -13.10
CA ILE A 109 0.14 15.06 -12.10
C ILE A 109 -0.29 15.45 -10.68
N TRP A 110 -0.66 16.70 -10.44
CA TRP A 110 -1.11 17.14 -9.11
C TRP A 110 -2.42 16.48 -8.67
N MET A 111 -3.39 16.34 -9.59
CA MET A 111 -4.66 15.68 -9.28
C MET A 111 -4.47 14.20 -8.97
N GLU A 112 -3.72 13.48 -9.79
CA GLU A 112 -3.40 12.07 -9.55
C GLU A 112 -2.55 11.88 -8.30
N THR A 113 -1.63 12.81 -7.99
CA THR A 113 -0.87 12.76 -6.74
C THR A 113 -1.79 12.88 -5.53
N ALA A 114 -2.73 13.84 -5.55
CA ALA A 114 -3.69 14.00 -4.47
C ALA A 114 -4.60 12.76 -4.31
N TYR A 115 -5.08 12.20 -5.43
CA TYR A 115 -5.85 10.96 -5.44
C TYR A 115 -5.09 9.80 -4.80
N LEU A 116 -3.86 9.54 -5.24
CA LEU A 116 -3.04 8.43 -4.72
C LEU A 116 -2.64 8.63 -3.25
N LEU A 117 -2.39 9.86 -2.81
CA LEU A 117 -2.15 10.16 -1.39
C LEU A 117 -3.36 9.81 -0.53
N LEU A 118 -4.56 10.13 -0.99
CA LEU A 118 -5.80 9.75 -0.31
C LEU A 118 -6.00 8.23 -0.31
N GLN A 119 -5.87 7.59 -1.46
CA GLN A 119 -6.07 6.15 -1.62
C GLN A 119 -5.11 5.34 -0.72
N PHE A 120 -3.82 5.57 -0.86
CA PHE A 120 -2.81 4.83 -0.10
C PHE A 120 -2.75 5.27 1.35
N GLY A 121 -2.98 6.55 1.64
CA GLY A 121 -3.08 7.05 3.01
C GLY A 121 -4.19 6.35 3.80
N LEU A 122 -5.40 6.33 3.26
CA LEU A 122 -6.54 5.62 3.86
C LEU A 122 -6.25 4.12 4.02
N PHE A 123 -5.74 3.48 2.98
CA PHE A 123 -5.41 2.06 3.06
C PHE A 123 -4.32 1.77 4.10
N GLY A 124 -3.27 2.59 4.17
CA GLY A 124 -2.20 2.45 5.17
C GLY A 124 -2.72 2.52 6.61
N LEU A 125 -3.67 3.42 6.88
CA LEU A 125 -4.32 3.51 8.18
C LEU A 125 -5.12 2.23 8.49
N ILE A 126 -5.94 1.78 7.54
CA ILE A 126 -6.82 0.62 7.72
C ILE A 126 -6.01 -0.66 7.87
N ILE A 127 -5.00 -0.90 7.03
CA ILE A 127 -4.19 -2.10 7.12
C ILE A 127 -3.40 -2.15 8.42
N GLY A 128 -2.91 -0.99 8.91
CA GLY A 128 -2.29 -0.86 10.21
C GLY A 128 -3.21 -1.25 11.37
N VAL A 129 -4.51 -0.93 11.28
CA VAL A 129 -5.52 -1.34 12.27
C VAL A 129 -5.81 -2.84 12.19
N ILE A 130 -5.99 -3.39 10.99
CA ILE A 130 -6.28 -4.82 10.77
C ILE A 130 -5.16 -5.70 11.35
N TYR A 131 -3.91 -5.27 11.25
CA TYR A 131 -2.74 -5.99 11.76
C TYR A 131 -2.29 -5.54 13.15
N ARG A 132 -3.13 -4.79 13.87
CA ARG A 132 -2.85 -4.39 15.25
C ARG A 132 -2.70 -5.63 16.14
N GLY A 133 -1.66 -5.64 17.00
CA GLY A 133 -1.36 -6.74 17.92
C GLY A 133 -0.42 -7.82 17.36
N GLU A 134 -0.04 -7.79 16.09
CA GLU A 134 1.10 -8.56 15.59
C GLU A 134 2.39 -7.77 15.83
N THR A 135 2.82 -7.67 17.09
CA THR A 135 4.19 -7.32 17.43
C THR A 135 5.06 -8.47 16.93
N GLN A 136 6.05 -8.16 16.08
CA GLN A 136 7.10 -9.13 15.79
C GLN A 136 7.77 -9.41 17.13
N THR A 137 7.64 -10.65 17.59
CA THR A 137 8.41 -11.13 18.74
C THR A 137 9.87 -10.94 18.34
N GLU A 138 10.50 -9.95 18.95
CA GLU A 138 11.93 -9.78 18.93
C GLU A 138 12.50 -11.13 19.34
N SER A 139 13.33 -11.73 18.47
CA SER A 139 13.98 -12.99 18.77
C SER A 139 14.73 -12.77 20.07
N GLN A 140 14.17 -13.26 21.18
CA GLN A 140 14.80 -13.20 22.47
C GLN A 140 16.14 -13.93 22.31
N PRO A 141 17.30 -13.30 22.58
CA PRO A 141 18.57 -14.00 22.54
C PRO A 141 18.45 -15.24 23.39
N ASP A 142 18.86 -16.36 22.86
CA ASP A 142 18.90 -17.66 23.54
C ASP A 142 19.62 -17.49 24.88
N PRO A 143 18.96 -17.72 26.04
CA PRO A 143 19.60 -17.59 27.35
C PRO A 143 20.75 -18.58 27.55
N GLY A 144 20.99 -19.48 26.58
CA GLY A 144 22.05 -20.51 26.63
C GLY A 144 23.46 -20.06 26.26
N ASP A 145 23.67 -18.81 25.80
CA ASP A 145 25.02 -18.37 25.35
C ASP A 145 25.84 -17.64 26.44
N LYS A 146 25.48 -17.84 27.73
CA LYS A 146 26.24 -17.23 28.83
C LYS A 146 27.19 -18.17 29.59
N ASP A 147 27.28 -19.45 29.24
CA ASP A 147 28.03 -20.42 30.02
C ASP A 147 29.36 -20.87 29.38
N GLY A 148 29.97 -20.03 28.51
CA GLY A 148 31.19 -20.41 27.76
C GLY A 148 32.49 -19.67 28.07
N ASP A 149 32.63 -18.93 29.19
CA ASP A 149 33.92 -18.25 29.45
C ASP A 149 34.29 -18.10 30.95
N THR A 150 34.37 -19.22 31.65
CA THR A 150 35.06 -19.24 32.94
C THR A 150 35.73 -20.60 33.18
N GLN A 151 36.82 -20.87 32.49
CA GLN A 151 37.87 -21.81 32.96
C GLN A 151 39.10 -21.75 32.03
N ASN A 152 40.01 -20.87 32.32
CA ASN A 152 41.43 -21.11 32.15
C ASN A 152 42.24 -20.01 32.86
N GLN A 153 42.49 -20.19 34.13
CA GLN A 153 43.56 -19.51 34.84
C GLN A 153 44.60 -20.58 35.16
N PRO A 154 45.78 -20.57 34.55
CA PRO A 154 46.87 -21.42 34.94
C PRO A 154 47.54 -20.81 36.19
N ASP A 155 47.57 -21.61 37.27
CA ASP A 155 48.47 -21.41 38.40
C ASP A 155 49.91 -21.60 37.95
N GLY A 156 50.78 -20.60 38.24
CA GLY A 156 52.20 -20.64 38.06
C GLY A 156 52.85 -19.43 38.72
#